data_7c4d204bd0abb03cac0fe14b9392844f
#
_entry.id   7c4d204bd0abb03cac0fe14b9392844f
#
_cell.length_a   1.000
_cell.length_b   1.000
_cell.length_c   1.000
_cell.angle_alpha   90.00
_cell.angle_beta   90.00
_cell.angle_gamma   90.00
#
_symmetry.space_group_name_H-M   'P 1'
#
loop_
_entity.id
_entity.type
_entity.pdbx_description
1 polymer ?
#
loop_
_entity_poly.entity_id
_entity_poly.type
_entity_poly.pdbx_seq_one_letter_code
_entity_poly.pdbx_strand_id
1 'polypeptide(L)'
;VTLQLVNARDAKLKYQNDLIESEKIARMVLVSDNGMSFIGPKISNTLADIMNTSPVSQSYFLESSKSLNNEVFRHKIQLIYSYNASKPRGFKAANLCDEWGRCETLIQLIGESSVSFSNCSNTNCNYTEVFEIDLSDKLLRDSIQKGLRMELISNKKTDKLNLSVAYLMGYFNVVQ
;
A
#
# COMPACT_ATOMS: atom_id res chain seq x y z
N VAL A 1 19.59 -29.24 -16.45
CA VAL A 1 20.67 -28.59 -15.68
C VAL A 1 20.71 -27.08 -15.96
N THR A 2 20.59 -26.66 -17.23
CA THR A 2 20.71 -25.24 -17.65
C THR A 2 19.57 -24.34 -17.10
N LEU A 3 18.32 -24.83 -17.11
CA LEU A 3 17.15 -24.05 -16.68
C LEU A 3 17.18 -23.75 -15.16
N GLN A 4 17.61 -24.71 -14.35
CA GLN A 4 17.73 -24.52 -12.88
C GLN A 4 18.83 -23.50 -12.53
N LEU A 5 19.93 -23.47 -13.28
CA LEU A 5 21.01 -22.50 -13.07
C LEU A 5 20.60 -21.09 -13.47
N VAL A 6 19.81 -20.94 -14.53
CA VAL A 6 19.26 -19.64 -14.95
C VAL A 6 18.30 -19.11 -13.87
N ASN A 7 17.37 -19.95 -13.39
CA ASN A 7 16.41 -19.55 -12.36
C ASN A 7 17.09 -19.15 -11.04
N ALA A 8 18.15 -19.87 -10.64
CA ALA A 8 18.92 -19.54 -9.43
C ALA A 8 19.68 -18.23 -9.57
N ARG A 9 20.23 -17.94 -10.76
CA ARG A 9 20.92 -16.66 -11.05
C ARG A 9 19.94 -15.50 -11.03
N ASP A 10 18.78 -15.65 -11.64
CA ASP A 10 17.75 -14.62 -11.70
C ASP A 10 17.18 -14.33 -10.30
N ALA A 11 16.95 -15.36 -9.48
CA ALA A 11 16.53 -15.20 -8.09
C ALA A 11 17.57 -14.45 -7.24
N LYS A 12 18.85 -14.76 -7.42
CA LYS A 12 19.95 -14.07 -6.73
C LYS A 12 20.05 -12.60 -7.15
N LEU A 13 19.93 -12.33 -8.45
CA LEU A 13 19.97 -10.96 -8.97
C LEU A 13 18.78 -10.14 -8.45
N LYS A 14 17.59 -10.72 -8.46
CA LYS A 14 16.39 -10.09 -7.89
C LYS A 14 16.59 -9.75 -6.42
N TYR A 15 17.09 -10.69 -5.62
CA TYR A 15 17.33 -10.46 -4.20
C TYR A 15 18.36 -9.33 -3.96
N GLN A 16 19.43 -9.27 -4.76
CA GLN A 16 20.41 -8.18 -4.67
C GLN A 16 19.77 -6.83 -5.01
N ASN A 17 18.93 -6.77 -6.03
CA ASN A 17 18.21 -5.54 -6.39
C ASN A 17 17.24 -5.12 -5.29
N ASP A 18 16.51 -6.07 -4.69
CA ASP A 18 15.63 -5.80 -3.56
C ASP A 18 16.39 -5.27 -2.34
N LEU A 19 17.60 -5.78 -2.07
CA LEU A 19 18.47 -5.26 -1.00
C LEU A 19 18.88 -3.80 -1.25
N ILE A 20 19.38 -3.49 -2.45
CA ILE A 20 19.79 -2.12 -2.81
C ILE A 20 18.63 -1.15 -2.69
N GLU A 21 17.46 -1.54 -3.18
CA GLU A 21 16.26 -0.70 -3.13
C GLU A 21 15.76 -0.56 -1.68
N SER A 22 15.84 -1.63 -0.87
CA SER A 22 15.44 -1.58 0.54
C SER A 22 16.29 -0.60 1.36
N GLU A 23 17.58 -0.48 1.08
CA GLU A 23 18.44 0.51 1.73
C GLU A 23 18.02 1.95 1.41
N LYS A 24 17.59 2.22 0.18
CA LYS A 24 17.07 3.55 -0.20
C LYS A 24 15.76 3.84 0.53
N ILE A 25 14.86 2.86 0.59
CA ILE A 25 13.59 2.97 1.31
C ILE A 25 13.82 3.22 2.80
N ALA A 26 14.73 2.48 3.43
CA ALA A 26 15.06 2.67 4.85
C ALA A 26 15.50 4.11 5.16
N ARG A 27 16.26 4.75 4.27
CA ARG A 27 16.70 6.15 4.42
C ARG A 27 15.55 7.16 4.26
N MET A 28 14.46 6.78 3.62
CA MET A 28 13.27 7.64 3.40
C MET A 28 12.21 7.47 4.47
N VAL A 29 12.33 6.49 5.36
CA VAL A 29 11.40 6.32 6.48
C VAL A 29 11.57 7.48 7.46
N LEU A 30 10.48 8.20 7.70
CA LEU A 30 10.44 9.27 8.68
C LEU A 30 10.15 8.67 10.05
N VAL A 31 10.95 9.07 11.03
CA VAL A 31 10.80 8.66 12.42
C VAL A 31 10.49 9.90 13.24
N SER A 32 9.45 9.83 14.09
CA SER A 32 9.14 10.92 15.01
C SER A 32 10.25 11.15 16.04
N ASP A 33 10.34 12.37 16.59
CA ASP A 33 11.38 12.76 17.54
C ASP A 33 11.47 11.85 18.78
N ASN A 34 10.32 11.28 19.18
CA ASN A 34 10.25 10.33 20.31
C ASN A 34 10.49 8.86 19.90
N GLY A 35 10.74 8.58 18.63
CA GLY A 35 10.94 7.23 18.12
C GLY A 35 9.72 6.32 18.18
N MET A 36 8.51 6.87 18.34
CA MET A 36 7.28 6.09 18.54
C MET A 36 6.42 5.97 17.29
N SER A 37 6.68 6.79 16.27
CA SER A 37 5.92 6.78 15.00
C SER A 37 6.88 6.72 13.82
N PHE A 38 6.47 5.96 12.80
CA PHE A 38 7.23 5.69 11.59
C PHE A 38 6.34 5.88 10.38
N ILE A 39 6.82 6.62 9.38
CA ILE A 39 6.10 6.85 8.13
C ILE A 39 7.01 6.42 6.98
N GLY A 40 6.56 5.44 6.21
CA GLY A 40 7.25 4.96 5.02
C GLY A 40 7.15 5.94 3.85
N PRO A 41 8.03 5.80 2.86
CA PRO A 41 7.95 6.64 1.67
C PRO A 41 6.64 6.41 0.91
N LYS A 42 6.14 7.49 0.30
CA LYS A 42 4.90 7.47 -0.46
C LYS A 42 5.10 6.77 -1.80
N ILE A 43 4.23 5.81 -2.09
CA ILE A 43 4.11 5.18 -3.42
C ILE A 43 2.99 5.91 -4.16
N SER A 44 3.23 6.29 -5.41
CA SER A 44 2.26 7.00 -6.23
C SER A 44 2.09 6.30 -7.58
N ASN A 45 0.83 6.05 -7.95
CA ASN A 45 0.45 5.41 -9.20
C ASN A 45 -0.58 6.27 -9.93
N THR A 46 -0.53 6.22 -11.25
CA THR A 46 -1.60 6.74 -12.10
C THR A 46 -2.32 5.54 -12.71
N LEU A 47 -3.60 5.37 -12.37
CA LEU A 47 -4.42 4.28 -12.87
C LEU A 47 -5.18 4.74 -14.10
N ALA A 48 -5.09 3.97 -15.18
CA ALA A 48 -5.93 4.19 -16.35
C ALA A 48 -7.39 3.81 -16.00
N ASP A 49 -8.29 4.76 -16.13
CA ASP A 49 -9.72 4.49 -16.02
C ASP A 49 -10.32 4.46 -17.42
N ILE A 50 -10.60 3.24 -17.91
CA ILE A 50 -11.15 3.01 -19.25
C ILE A 50 -12.54 3.66 -19.42
N MET A 51 -13.23 3.93 -18.32
CA MET A 51 -14.59 4.50 -18.32
C MET A 51 -14.62 6.01 -18.12
N ASN A 52 -13.52 6.61 -17.67
CA ASN A 52 -13.39 8.05 -17.44
C ASN A 52 -12.23 8.62 -18.24
N THR A 53 -12.42 9.78 -18.83
CA THR A 53 -11.42 10.49 -19.61
C THR A 53 -10.28 11.06 -18.77
N SER A 54 -10.39 11.01 -17.44
CA SER A 54 -9.42 11.55 -16.50
C SER A 54 -8.70 10.44 -15.76
N PRO A 55 -7.37 10.50 -15.63
CA PRO A 55 -6.60 9.52 -14.89
C PRO A 55 -6.95 9.57 -13.39
N VAL A 56 -6.87 8.41 -12.74
CA VAL A 56 -7.01 8.27 -11.29
C VAL A 56 -5.63 8.30 -10.66
N SER A 57 -5.39 9.24 -9.77
CA SER A 57 -4.20 9.26 -8.93
C SER A 57 -4.45 8.43 -7.67
N GLN A 58 -3.60 7.46 -7.44
CA GLN A 58 -3.54 6.64 -6.23
C GLN A 58 -2.21 6.87 -5.54
N SER A 59 -2.23 7.16 -4.25
CA SER A 59 -1.00 7.14 -3.46
C SER A 59 -1.24 6.49 -2.10
N TYR A 60 -0.20 5.83 -1.58
CA TYR A 60 -0.27 5.14 -0.30
C TYR A 60 1.11 4.99 0.34
N PHE A 61 1.12 4.77 1.65
CA PHE A 61 2.32 4.51 2.43
C PHE A 61 1.97 3.74 3.72
N LEU A 62 2.96 3.04 4.28
CA LEU A 62 2.84 2.43 5.60
C LEU A 62 3.10 3.49 6.68
N GLU A 63 2.29 3.41 7.72
CA GLU A 63 2.49 4.12 8.97
C GLU A 63 2.47 3.11 10.12
N SER A 64 3.37 3.28 11.08
CA SER A 64 3.42 2.47 12.29
C SER A 64 3.55 3.34 13.52
N SER A 65 2.91 2.90 14.60
CA SER A 65 3.05 3.52 15.91
C SER A 65 3.32 2.48 16.98
N LYS A 66 4.20 2.79 17.93
CA LYS A 66 4.53 1.97 19.07
C LYS A 66 3.78 2.50 20.30
N SER A 67 3.16 1.60 21.07
CA SER A 67 2.54 2.00 22.33
C SER A 67 3.57 2.24 23.41
N LEU A 68 3.36 3.27 24.25
CA LEU A 68 4.24 3.61 25.37
C LEU A 68 4.39 2.48 26.41
N ASN A 69 3.38 1.65 26.56
CA ASN A 69 3.31 0.61 27.59
C ASN A 69 3.50 -0.81 27.06
N ASN A 70 3.54 -1.00 25.77
CA ASN A 70 3.64 -2.31 25.15
C ASN A 70 4.55 -2.23 23.92
N GLU A 71 5.32 -3.26 23.71
CA GLU A 71 6.13 -3.44 22.50
C GLU A 71 5.28 -3.75 21.26
N VAL A 72 3.98 -3.47 21.30
CA VAL A 72 3.05 -3.77 20.23
C VAL A 72 3.01 -2.61 19.25
N PHE A 73 3.40 -2.89 18.02
CA PHE A 73 3.21 -1.97 16.92
C PHE A 73 1.77 -2.06 16.37
N ARG A 74 1.22 -0.90 16.08
CA ARG A 74 0.05 -0.75 15.22
C ARG A 74 0.52 -0.30 13.85
N HIS A 75 0.05 -0.96 12.82
CA HIS A 75 0.40 -0.65 11.45
C HIS A 75 -0.86 -0.33 10.66
N LYS A 76 -0.75 0.66 9.81
CA LYS A 76 -1.79 0.99 8.84
C LYS A 76 -1.20 1.38 7.50
N ILE A 77 -1.95 1.13 6.43
CA ILE A 77 -1.71 1.74 5.14
C ILE A 77 -2.63 2.95 5.04
N GLN A 78 -2.04 4.11 4.84
CA GLN A 78 -2.77 5.33 4.49
C GLN A 78 -2.93 5.39 2.98
N LEU A 79 -4.16 5.57 2.49
CA LEU A 79 -4.45 5.67 1.06
C LEU A 79 -5.10 7.00 0.72
N ILE A 80 -4.72 7.52 -0.43
CA ILE A 80 -5.25 8.76 -0.99
C ILE A 80 -5.57 8.52 -2.46
N TYR A 81 -6.83 8.69 -2.83
CA TYR A 81 -7.30 8.64 -4.22
C TYR A 81 -7.79 10.00 -4.66
N SER A 82 -7.38 10.42 -5.85
CA SER A 82 -7.90 11.65 -6.49
C SER A 82 -8.34 11.33 -7.92
N TYR A 83 -9.55 11.70 -8.27
CA TYR A 83 -10.16 11.39 -9.57
C TYR A 83 -11.35 12.32 -9.86
N ASN A 84 -11.76 12.36 -11.13
CA ASN A 84 -12.95 13.08 -11.57
C ASN A 84 -14.07 12.07 -11.84
N ALA A 85 -15.24 12.25 -11.24
CA ALA A 85 -16.39 11.36 -11.41
C ALA A 85 -17.70 12.04 -11.04
N SER A 86 -18.84 11.40 -11.42
CA SER A 86 -20.17 11.85 -11.02
C SER A 86 -20.54 11.47 -9.58
N LYS A 87 -19.86 10.49 -9.00
CA LYS A 87 -20.09 10.01 -7.62
C LYS A 87 -18.79 9.48 -7.04
N PRO A 88 -18.60 9.53 -5.71
CA PRO A 88 -17.45 8.92 -5.06
C PRO A 88 -17.41 7.41 -5.28
N ARG A 89 -16.22 6.82 -5.25
CA ARG A 89 -16.00 5.37 -5.40
C ARG A 89 -16.52 4.60 -4.21
N GLY A 90 -16.36 5.16 -3.02
CA GLY A 90 -16.83 4.55 -1.77
C GLY A 90 -16.13 3.23 -1.49
N PHE A 91 -14.86 3.30 -1.12
CA PHE A 91 -14.09 2.13 -0.70
C PHE A 91 -14.64 1.55 0.60
N LYS A 92 -14.74 0.22 0.69
CA LYS A 92 -15.38 -0.49 1.80
C LYS A 92 -14.49 -1.51 2.48
N ALA A 93 -13.65 -2.18 1.70
CA ALA A 93 -12.88 -3.31 2.16
C ALA A 93 -11.65 -3.53 1.27
N ALA A 94 -10.75 -4.38 1.74
CA ALA A 94 -9.64 -4.88 0.97
C ALA A 94 -9.55 -6.41 1.12
N ASN A 95 -9.23 -7.10 0.05
CA ASN A 95 -8.87 -8.51 0.07
C ASN A 95 -7.35 -8.66 0.08
N LEU A 96 -6.84 -9.64 0.81
CA LEU A 96 -5.46 -10.10 0.68
C LEU A 96 -5.35 -11.03 -0.51
N CYS A 97 -4.31 -10.84 -1.31
CA CYS A 97 -4.05 -11.65 -2.49
C CYS A 97 -2.79 -12.48 -2.31
N ASP A 98 -2.82 -13.72 -2.80
CA ASP A 98 -1.65 -14.58 -2.87
C ASP A 98 -0.72 -14.19 -4.03
N GLU A 99 0.39 -14.91 -4.18
CA GLU A 99 1.36 -14.71 -5.26
C GLU A 99 0.79 -15.01 -6.66
N TRP A 100 -0.30 -15.77 -6.73
CA TRP A 100 -1.01 -16.13 -7.97
C TRP A 100 -2.12 -15.12 -8.32
N GLY A 101 -2.32 -14.10 -7.46
CA GLY A 101 -3.35 -13.08 -7.67
C GLY A 101 -4.75 -13.50 -7.23
N ARG A 102 -4.90 -14.60 -6.47
CA ARG A 102 -6.17 -15.00 -5.87
C ARG A 102 -6.36 -14.23 -4.56
N CYS A 103 -7.50 -13.59 -4.41
CA CYS A 103 -7.78 -12.67 -3.31
C CYS A 103 -8.98 -13.21 -2.51
N GLU A 104 -8.73 -13.73 -1.30
CA GLU A 104 -9.75 -14.46 -0.53
C GLU A 104 -10.03 -13.91 0.86
N THR A 105 -9.06 -13.19 1.47
CA THR A 105 -9.20 -12.71 2.85
C THR A 105 -9.68 -11.27 2.87
N LEU A 106 -10.91 -11.08 3.33
CA LEU A 106 -11.48 -9.75 3.50
C LEU A 106 -10.87 -9.04 4.70
N ILE A 107 -10.31 -7.86 4.49
CA ILE A 107 -9.94 -6.90 5.53
C ILE A 107 -10.95 -5.77 5.50
N GLN A 108 -11.65 -5.58 6.59
CA GLN A 108 -12.54 -4.44 6.72
C GLN A 108 -11.70 -3.16 6.80
N LEU A 109 -12.08 -2.13 6.05
CA LEU A 109 -11.50 -0.81 6.20
C LEU A 109 -11.88 -0.26 7.56
N ILE A 110 -10.85 -0.01 8.39
CA ILE A 110 -11.02 0.53 9.73
C ILE A 110 -10.35 1.89 9.72
N GLY A 111 -11.09 2.91 10.09
CA GLY A 111 -10.59 4.26 10.18
C GLY A 111 -11.52 5.26 9.52
N GLU A 112 -11.21 6.51 9.73
CA GLU A 112 -11.96 7.60 9.13
C GLU A 112 -11.72 7.61 7.62
N SER A 113 -12.72 7.21 6.86
CA SER A 113 -12.75 7.51 5.44
C SER A 113 -13.29 8.93 5.28
N SER A 114 -12.49 9.81 4.74
CA SER A 114 -12.94 11.15 4.36
C SER A 114 -13.09 11.26 2.86
N VAL A 115 -14.19 11.87 2.43
CA VAL A 115 -14.43 12.20 1.02
C VAL A 115 -14.58 13.70 0.92
N SER A 116 -13.69 14.34 0.18
CA SER A 116 -13.80 15.74 -0.20
C SER A 116 -14.02 15.87 -1.70
N PHE A 117 -14.63 16.97 -2.11
CA PHE A 117 -14.84 17.25 -3.54
C PHE A 117 -14.67 18.74 -3.83
N SER A 118 -14.28 19.03 -5.06
CA SER A 118 -14.08 20.39 -5.57
C SER A 118 -14.31 20.43 -7.07
N ASN A 119 -14.35 21.65 -7.61
CA ASN A 119 -14.42 21.91 -9.05
C ASN A 119 -15.51 21.05 -9.76
N CYS A 120 -16.74 21.12 -9.25
CA CYS A 120 -17.86 20.41 -9.84
C CYS A 120 -18.30 21.07 -11.15
N SER A 121 -18.43 20.28 -12.19
CA SER A 121 -19.22 20.59 -13.39
C SER A 121 -20.65 20.07 -13.22
N ASN A 122 -21.51 20.26 -14.22
CA ASN A 122 -22.91 19.81 -14.14
C ASN A 122 -23.08 18.31 -13.84
N THR A 123 -22.08 17.49 -14.15
CA THR A 123 -22.16 16.02 -14.02
C THR A 123 -21.07 15.41 -13.15
N ASN A 124 -19.92 16.04 -13.01
CA ASN A 124 -18.74 15.48 -12.35
C ASN A 124 -18.09 16.45 -11.38
N CYS A 125 -17.50 15.91 -10.32
CA CYS A 125 -16.64 16.64 -9.39
C CYS A 125 -15.25 16.00 -9.31
N ASN A 126 -14.26 16.77 -8.90
CA ASN A 126 -12.96 16.23 -8.48
C ASN A 126 -13.09 15.72 -7.05
N TYR A 127 -13.03 14.41 -6.88
CA TYR A 127 -13.05 13.76 -5.57
C TYR A 127 -11.66 13.48 -5.06
N THR A 128 -11.48 13.62 -3.74
CA THR A 128 -10.35 13.07 -3.00
C THR A 128 -10.90 12.20 -1.89
N GLU A 129 -10.60 10.91 -1.93
CA GLU A 129 -10.93 9.94 -0.86
C GLU A 129 -9.65 9.58 -0.11
N VAL A 130 -9.70 9.71 1.22
CA VAL A 130 -8.61 9.31 2.13
C VAL A 130 -9.15 8.26 3.07
N PHE A 131 -8.48 7.14 3.20
CA PHE A 131 -8.86 6.06 4.09
C PHE A 131 -7.66 5.24 4.55
N GLU A 132 -7.86 4.45 5.59
CA GLU A 132 -6.84 3.65 6.24
C GLU A 132 -7.20 2.17 6.23
N ILE A 133 -6.19 1.31 6.18
CA ILE A 133 -6.31 -0.13 6.33
C ILE A 133 -5.41 -0.55 7.48
N ASP A 134 -5.99 -1.05 8.56
CA ASP A 134 -5.24 -1.61 9.67
C ASP A 134 -4.67 -2.99 9.29
N LEU A 135 -3.41 -3.19 9.59
CA LEU A 135 -2.70 -4.44 9.32
C LEU A 135 -2.04 -4.96 10.60
N SER A 136 -2.09 -6.27 10.80
CA SER A 136 -1.37 -6.89 11.91
C SER A 136 0.13 -6.93 11.66
N ASP A 137 0.93 -6.78 12.72
CA ASP A 137 2.40 -6.90 12.68
C ASP A 137 2.81 -8.25 12.08
N LYS A 138 2.13 -9.33 12.49
CA LYS A 138 2.39 -10.67 11.96
C LYS A 138 2.22 -10.73 10.44
N LEU A 139 1.11 -10.21 9.90
CA LEU A 139 0.86 -10.24 8.46
C LEU A 139 1.94 -9.49 7.68
N LEU A 140 2.34 -8.32 8.16
CA LEU A 140 3.37 -7.53 7.49
C LEU A 140 4.74 -8.21 7.54
N ARG A 141 5.14 -8.75 8.69
CA ARG A 141 6.42 -9.47 8.83
C ARG A 141 6.46 -10.74 8.00
N ASP A 142 5.37 -11.51 7.95
CA ASP A 142 5.25 -12.68 7.10
C ASP A 142 5.29 -12.32 5.59
N SER A 143 5.02 -11.07 5.25
CA SER A 143 5.04 -10.54 3.88
C SER A 143 6.38 -9.97 3.45
N ILE A 144 7.37 -9.81 4.34
CA ILE A 144 8.66 -9.17 3.99
C ILE A 144 9.34 -9.87 2.81
N GLN A 145 9.31 -11.20 2.75
CA GLN A 145 9.99 -11.97 1.71
C GLN A 145 9.20 -12.14 0.39
N LYS A 146 7.89 -11.88 0.41
CA LYS A 146 7.00 -12.10 -0.74
C LYS A 146 6.29 -10.87 -1.26
N GLY A 147 6.37 -9.77 -0.50
CA GLY A 147 5.56 -8.58 -0.71
C GLY A 147 4.14 -8.75 -0.19
N LEU A 148 3.40 -7.66 -0.12
CA LEU A 148 1.99 -7.63 0.27
C LEU A 148 1.18 -7.15 -0.92
N ARG A 149 0.22 -7.96 -1.36
CA ARG A 149 -0.70 -7.64 -2.45
C ARG A 149 -2.11 -7.58 -1.91
N MET A 150 -2.82 -6.56 -2.29
CA MET A 150 -4.21 -6.34 -1.87
C MET A 150 -5.05 -5.89 -3.05
N GLU A 151 -6.33 -6.18 -2.94
CA GLU A 151 -7.38 -5.75 -3.85
C GLU A 151 -8.37 -4.88 -3.07
N LEU A 152 -8.50 -3.62 -3.47
CA LEU A 152 -9.36 -2.64 -2.82
C LEU A 152 -10.76 -2.69 -3.45
N ILE A 153 -11.77 -2.89 -2.61
CA ILE A 153 -13.16 -3.05 -3.05
C ILE A 153 -13.91 -1.74 -2.87
N SER A 154 -14.40 -1.20 -3.97
CA SER A 154 -15.30 -0.05 -3.99
C SER A 154 -16.67 -0.43 -4.54
N ASN A 155 -17.62 0.50 -4.53
CA ASN A 155 -18.97 0.26 -5.07
C ASN A 155 -18.99 -0.10 -6.56
N LYS A 156 -17.96 0.28 -7.33
CA LYS A 156 -17.96 0.18 -8.79
C LYS A 156 -16.79 -0.59 -9.38
N LYS A 157 -15.68 -0.68 -8.65
CA LYS A 157 -14.41 -1.23 -9.16
C LYS A 157 -13.57 -1.85 -8.07
N THR A 158 -12.67 -2.68 -8.52
CA THR A 158 -11.61 -3.26 -7.72
C THR A 158 -10.28 -2.68 -8.17
N ASP A 159 -9.53 -2.07 -7.28
CA ASP A 159 -8.19 -1.54 -7.56
C ASP A 159 -7.14 -2.39 -6.83
N LYS A 160 -5.92 -2.44 -7.37
CA LYS A 160 -4.82 -3.21 -6.79
C LYS A 160 -3.89 -2.28 -6.02
N LEU A 161 -3.35 -2.80 -4.92
CA LEU A 161 -2.32 -2.20 -4.11
C LEU A 161 -1.20 -3.22 -3.90
N ASN A 162 0.05 -2.78 -3.98
CA ASN A 162 1.21 -3.65 -3.81
C ASN A 162 2.31 -2.97 -3.02
N LEU A 163 2.72 -3.59 -1.90
CA LEU A 163 3.96 -3.27 -1.21
C LEU A 163 5.02 -4.29 -1.61
N SER A 164 6.07 -3.82 -2.28
CA SER A 164 7.14 -4.69 -2.77
C SER A 164 7.95 -5.31 -1.62
N VAL A 165 8.67 -6.38 -1.91
CA VAL A 165 9.66 -6.97 -0.99
C VAL A 165 10.65 -5.90 -0.53
N ALA A 166 11.22 -5.14 -1.44
CA ALA A 166 12.17 -4.07 -1.13
C ALA A 166 11.57 -3.00 -0.21
N TYR A 167 10.30 -2.62 -0.43
CA TYR A 167 9.60 -1.67 0.43
C TYR A 167 9.47 -2.18 1.86
N LEU A 168 8.97 -3.40 2.03
CA LEU A 168 8.78 -4.00 3.35
C LEU A 168 10.12 -4.25 4.07
N MET A 169 11.13 -4.76 3.37
CA MET A 169 12.48 -4.93 3.92
C MET A 169 13.04 -3.60 4.42
N GLY A 170 13.00 -2.55 3.60
CA GLY A 170 13.53 -1.24 3.96
C GLY A 170 12.77 -0.59 5.10
N TYR A 171 11.44 -0.70 5.10
CA TYR A 171 10.60 -0.18 6.16
C TYR A 171 10.89 -0.86 7.51
N PHE A 172 10.91 -2.20 7.53
CA PHE A 172 11.16 -2.97 8.75
C PHE A 172 12.63 -3.00 9.21
N ASN A 173 13.55 -2.53 8.40
CA ASN A 173 14.91 -2.24 8.88
C ASN A 173 14.95 -1.06 9.87
N VAL A 174 13.95 -0.18 9.83
CA VAL A 174 13.85 1.00 10.70
C VAL A 174 12.83 0.78 11.82
N VAL A 175 11.74 0.08 11.54
CA VAL A 175 10.67 -0.23 12.50
C VAL A 175 11.03 -1.48 13.29
N GLN A 176 11.68 -1.29 14.45
CA GLN A 176 12.15 -2.36 15.34
C GLN A 176 11.51 -2.26 16.72
#